data_6c84f6a8c35b36e5b09307b587f268a2
#
_entry.id   6c84f6a8c35b36e5b09307b587f268a2
#
_cell.length_a   1.000
_cell.length_b   1.000
_cell.length_c   1.000
_cell.angle_alpha   90.00
_cell.angle_beta   90.00
_cell.angle_gamma   90.00
#
_symmetry.space_group_name_H-M   'P 1'
#
loop_
_entity.id
_entity.type
_entity.pdbx_description
1 polymer ?
#
loop_
_entity_poly.entity_id
_entity_poly.type
_entity_poly.pdbx_seq_one_letter_code
_entity_poly.pdbx_strand_id
1 'polypeptide(L)'
;MKKRFYILLLISFLLSLADVQAQQKATPKAGEGISTFLLRHNRAPKKYYDDFVELNKAKLGKGNVLKLGVTYTIPPVKRSTASSERTTSGRDTSAKRKVPTEAADKETSVRKQSSKASKIGTTLQEPLFGKQLANVKVTSNRLAGACFYVVSGHGGPDPGAIGRVGKHELHEDEYAYDIALRLARNLMQEGAEVHIIIQDAKDGIRNDAYLSNSKRETCMGDPIPLNQVQRLQQRCNKINALYRKDRQNYTYCRAIFIHVDSRSKKKQTDVFFYHSNKKAESKRLANNMKDTFESKYGKHQPNRGFSGTVSGRNLYVLSHTTPASVFVELGNIQNTFDQRRLVMDSNRQALAKWLMEGFLKDFKGRK
;
A
#
# COMPACT_ATOMS: atom_id res chain seq x y z
N MET A 1 -22.41 45.66 54.95
CA MET A 1 -22.47 44.23 54.59
C MET A 1 -23.05 43.92 53.22
N LYS A 2 -23.65 44.84 52.47
CA LYS A 2 -24.29 44.55 51.14
C LYS A 2 -23.34 44.61 49.94
N LYS A 3 -22.18 45.29 50.03
CA LYS A 3 -21.21 45.38 48.89
C LYS A 3 -20.28 44.15 48.70
N ARG A 4 -20.10 43.29 49.71
CA ARG A 4 -19.27 42.08 49.60
C ARG A 4 -20.01 40.90 48.95
N PHE A 5 -21.35 40.91 48.94
CA PHE A 5 -22.16 39.83 48.35
C PHE A 5 -22.19 39.90 46.82
N TYR A 6 -22.15 41.09 46.23
CA TYR A 6 -22.17 41.27 44.76
C TYR A 6 -20.83 40.90 44.08
N ILE A 7 -19.71 41.01 44.77
CA ILE A 7 -18.42 40.63 44.22
C ILE A 7 -18.25 39.12 44.15
N LEU A 8 -18.81 38.35 45.10
CA LEU A 8 -18.78 36.89 45.04
C LEU A 8 -19.71 36.33 43.96
N LEU A 9 -20.84 36.99 43.64
CA LEU A 9 -21.76 36.57 42.56
C LEU A 9 -21.16 36.88 41.17
N LEU A 10 -20.36 37.93 41.00
CA LEU A 10 -19.68 38.26 39.76
C LEU A 10 -18.49 37.30 39.49
N ILE A 11 -17.80 36.82 40.51
CA ILE A 11 -16.69 35.87 40.38
C ILE A 11 -17.21 34.47 40.05
N SER A 12 -18.38 34.05 40.56
CA SER A 12 -19.00 32.76 40.20
C SER A 12 -19.55 32.74 38.77
N PHE A 13 -19.89 33.90 38.20
CA PHE A 13 -20.38 34.02 36.81
C PHE A 13 -19.23 34.02 35.78
N LEU A 14 -18.02 34.42 36.18
CA LEU A 14 -16.82 34.42 35.33
C LEU A 14 -16.14 33.04 35.23
N LEU A 15 -16.50 32.06 36.09
CA LEU A 15 -15.94 30.71 36.05
C LEU A 15 -16.74 29.71 35.20
N SER A 16 -17.87 30.13 34.60
CA SER A 16 -18.71 29.28 33.72
C SER A 16 -18.55 29.57 32.23
N LEU A 17 -17.53 30.30 31.80
CA LEU A 17 -17.07 30.35 30.39
C LEU A 17 -16.20 29.13 30.10
N ALA A 18 -16.76 27.93 30.34
CA ALA A 18 -16.21 26.71 29.75
C ALA A 18 -16.31 26.85 28.22
N ASP A 19 -15.18 26.74 27.55
CA ASP A 19 -14.97 26.70 26.12
C ASP A 19 -16.15 26.03 25.38
N VAL A 20 -17.12 26.80 24.94
CA VAL A 20 -18.07 26.38 23.90
C VAL A 20 -17.28 26.43 22.59
N GLN A 21 -16.45 25.45 22.37
CA GLN A 21 -15.83 25.24 21.10
C GLN A 21 -16.94 24.97 20.09
N ALA A 22 -17.20 25.93 19.20
CA ALA A 22 -18.25 25.83 18.17
C ALA A 22 -18.11 24.47 17.47
N GLN A 23 -19.16 23.65 17.58
CA GLN A 23 -19.15 22.29 17.09
C GLN A 23 -19.05 22.31 15.57
N GLN A 24 -17.89 21.91 15.03
CA GLN A 24 -17.61 21.93 13.60
C GLN A 24 -18.60 21.03 12.84
N LYS A 25 -19.21 21.57 11.78
CA LYS A 25 -20.17 20.85 10.92
C LYS A 25 -19.70 20.91 9.47
N ALA A 26 -19.95 19.84 8.70
CA ALA A 26 -19.63 19.79 7.27
C ALA A 26 -20.53 18.81 6.51
N THR A 27 -20.56 18.94 5.18
CA THR A 27 -21.24 18.04 4.24
C THR A 27 -20.23 17.09 3.55
N PRO A 28 -20.60 15.83 3.28
CA PRO A 28 -19.74 14.89 2.57
C PRO A 28 -19.68 15.24 1.07
N LYS A 29 -18.56 14.85 0.45
CA LYS A 29 -18.38 14.86 -1.01
C LYS A 29 -18.92 13.56 -1.62
N ALA A 30 -19.22 13.57 -2.91
CA ALA A 30 -19.64 12.36 -3.63
C ALA A 30 -18.62 11.23 -3.48
N GLY A 31 -19.09 10.03 -3.09
CA GLY A 31 -18.24 8.86 -2.85
C GLY A 31 -17.43 8.88 -1.53
N GLU A 32 -17.66 9.86 -0.67
CA GLU A 32 -16.96 9.97 0.60
C GLU A 32 -17.63 9.09 1.68
N GLY A 33 -16.86 8.22 2.34
CA GLY A 33 -17.30 7.48 3.52
C GLY A 33 -16.92 8.20 4.81
N ILE A 34 -17.45 7.74 5.98
CA ILE A 34 -17.18 8.37 7.30
C ILE A 34 -15.67 8.52 7.54
N SER A 35 -14.87 7.51 7.25
CA SER A 35 -13.43 7.56 7.51
C SER A 35 -12.72 8.63 6.69
N THR A 36 -13.03 8.76 5.39
CA THR A 36 -12.48 9.81 4.52
C THR A 36 -12.98 11.18 4.90
N PHE A 37 -14.25 11.28 5.29
CA PHE A 37 -14.84 12.51 5.82
C PHE A 37 -14.12 12.98 7.08
N LEU A 38 -13.88 12.10 8.05
CA LEU A 38 -13.16 12.41 9.29
C LEU A 38 -11.71 12.84 9.02
N LEU A 39 -11.00 12.12 8.13
CA LEU A 39 -9.63 12.48 7.74
C LEU A 39 -9.54 13.87 7.10
N ARG A 40 -10.50 14.22 6.24
CA ARG A 40 -10.57 15.56 5.63
C ARG A 40 -10.71 16.68 6.66
N HIS A 41 -11.28 16.35 7.83
CA HIS A 41 -11.46 17.28 8.94
C HIS A 41 -10.43 17.09 10.08
N ASN A 42 -9.27 16.50 9.79
CA ASN A 42 -8.18 16.25 10.74
C ASN A 42 -8.61 15.44 11.98
N ARG A 43 -9.49 14.46 11.75
CA ARG A 43 -9.93 13.49 12.76
C ARG A 43 -9.46 12.09 12.35
N ALA A 44 -8.56 11.48 13.12
CA ALA A 44 -8.10 10.11 12.88
C ALA A 44 -9.28 9.13 13.06
N PRO A 45 -9.69 8.36 12.01
CA PRO A 45 -10.87 7.51 12.09
C PRO A 45 -10.83 6.53 13.27
N LYS A 46 -9.68 5.90 13.52
CA LYS A 46 -9.49 4.97 14.64
C LYS A 46 -9.89 5.57 16.02
N LYS A 47 -9.80 6.90 16.17
CA LYS A 47 -10.07 7.60 17.44
C LYS A 47 -11.46 8.23 17.48
N TYR A 48 -12.04 8.58 16.31
CA TYR A 48 -13.21 9.42 16.21
C TYR A 48 -14.38 8.80 15.47
N TYR A 49 -14.26 7.57 14.93
CA TYR A 49 -15.32 6.93 14.14
C TYR A 49 -16.57 6.67 14.95
N ASP A 50 -16.43 6.06 16.12
CA ASP A 50 -17.54 5.71 16.98
C ASP A 50 -18.22 6.97 17.54
N ASP A 51 -17.43 7.97 17.96
CA ASP A 51 -17.94 9.28 18.39
C ASP A 51 -18.74 9.96 17.26
N PHE A 52 -18.25 9.87 16.02
CA PHE A 52 -18.94 10.44 14.86
C PHE A 52 -20.26 9.74 14.57
N VAL A 53 -20.27 8.41 14.61
CA VAL A 53 -21.49 7.61 14.41
C VAL A 53 -22.52 7.95 15.46
N GLU A 54 -22.14 8.02 16.72
CA GLU A 54 -23.05 8.35 17.82
C GLU A 54 -23.62 9.77 17.70
N LEU A 55 -22.76 10.77 17.42
CA LEU A 55 -23.18 12.17 17.20
C LEU A 55 -24.14 12.35 16.03
N ASN A 56 -24.11 11.46 15.05
CA ASN A 56 -24.85 11.62 13.79
C ASN A 56 -25.82 10.48 13.49
N LYS A 57 -26.10 9.61 14.43
CA LYS A 57 -26.88 8.37 14.28
C LYS A 57 -28.22 8.58 13.54
N ALA A 58 -28.97 9.61 13.89
CA ALA A 58 -30.24 9.95 13.26
C ALA A 58 -30.13 10.42 11.78
N LYS A 59 -28.94 10.84 11.34
CA LYS A 59 -28.70 11.38 9.99
C LYS A 59 -28.09 10.35 9.04
N LEU A 60 -27.44 9.31 9.57
CA LEU A 60 -26.78 8.28 8.78
C LEU A 60 -27.79 7.37 8.07
N GLY A 61 -27.39 6.83 6.93
CA GLY A 61 -28.13 5.78 6.22
C GLY A 61 -27.89 4.40 6.83
N LYS A 62 -28.59 3.38 6.32
CA LYS A 62 -28.42 1.97 6.73
C LYS A 62 -26.94 1.55 6.57
N GLY A 63 -26.37 0.96 7.60
CA GLY A 63 -24.94 0.59 7.61
C GLY A 63 -23.98 1.77 7.82
N ASN A 64 -24.43 2.85 8.47
CA ASN A 64 -23.62 4.05 8.75
C ASN A 64 -23.14 4.76 7.47
N VAL A 65 -23.98 4.84 6.44
CA VAL A 65 -23.63 5.51 5.17
C VAL A 65 -23.93 7.01 5.27
N LEU A 66 -22.97 7.84 4.80
CA LEU A 66 -23.17 9.28 4.65
C LEU A 66 -24.10 9.58 3.48
N LYS A 67 -25.07 10.47 3.69
CA LYS A 67 -25.99 10.96 2.65
C LYS A 67 -25.49 12.28 2.07
N LEU A 68 -25.42 12.41 0.76
CA LEU A 68 -25.06 13.68 0.08
C LEU A 68 -26.03 14.80 0.47
N GLY A 69 -25.52 16.01 0.62
CA GLY A 69 -26.30 17.19 1.01
C GLY A 69 -26.66 17.27 2.49
N VAL A 70 -26.40 16.22 3.27
CA VAL A 70 -26.66 16.22 4.72
C VAL A 70 -25.46 16.76 5.48
N THR A 71 -25.70 17.70 6.39
CA THR A 71 -24.65 18.27 7.25
C THR A 71 -24.46 17.42 8.50
N TYR A 72 -23.24 16.95 8.72
CA TYR A 72 -22.83 16.12 9.86
C TYR A 72 -21.99 16.91 10.85
N THR A 73 -22.13 16.57 12.13
CA THR A 73 -21.35 17.13 13.23
C THR A 73 -20.02 16.37 13.36
N ILE A 74 -18.91 17.11 13.41
CA ILE A 74 -17.56 16.53 13.53
C ILE A 74 -17.20 16.45 15.03
N PRO A 75 -16.72 15.31 15.53
CA PRO A 75 -16.29 15.17 16.91
C PRO A 75 -15.23 16.20 17.31
N PRO A 76 -15.26 16.78 18.52
CA PRO A 76 -14.24 17.68 19.01
C PRO A 76 -12.87 16.98 19.16
N VAL A 77 -11.79 17.76 19.15
CA VAL A 77 -10.44 17.19 19.34
C VAL A 77 -10.30 16.74 20.80
N LYS A 78 -10.07 15.44 21.01
CA LYS A 78 -9.76 14.90 22.34
C LYS A 78 -8.33 15.33 22.73
N ARG A 79 -8.18 16.21 23.72
CA ARG A 79 -6.86 16.51 24.33
C ARG A 79 -6.33 15.23 24.99
N SER A 80 -5.08 14.88 24.76
CA SER A 80 -4.42 13.81 25.48
C SER A 80 -4.09 14.32 26.89
N THR A 81 -4.74 13.76 27.88
CA THR A 81 -4.28 13.87 29.28
C THR A 81 -3.06 12.96 29.43
N ALA A 82 -1.88 13.51 29.25
CA ALA A 82 -0.66 12.88 29.69
C ALA A 82 -0.57 13.14 31.21
N SER A 83 -0.71 12.11 32.01
CA SER A 83 -0.38 12.13 33.43
C SER A 83 1.13 12.33 33.57
N SER A 84 1.49 13.47 34.17
CA SER A 84 2.87 13.74 34.60
C SER A 84 3.13 13.04 35.90
N GLU A 85 3.92 12.02 35.95
CA GLU A 85 4.64 11.63 37.13
C GLU A 85 5.97 12.39 37.18
N ARG A 86 6.06 13.26 38.21
CA ARG A 86 7.23 14.06 38.57
C ARG A 86 8.12 13.20 39.43
N THR A 87 9.34 12.98 39.00
CA THR A 87 10.45 12.71 39.94
C THR A 87 11.50 13.78 39.77
N THR A 88 11.74 14.46 40.88
CA THR A 88 12.68 15.55 41.14
C THR A 88 14.09 15.02 41.37
N SER A 89 15.08 15.63 40.75
CA SER A 89 16.46 15.92 41.26
C SER A 89 17.29 16.35 40.05
N GLY A 90 17.84 17.50 39.91
CA GLY A 90 18.59 18.36 40.77
C GLY A 90 19.83 18.82 40.02
N ARG A 91 19.89 20.14 39.74
CA ARG A 91 21.07 21.01 39.67
C ARG A 91 21.96 21.08 38.43
N ASP A 92 21.83 22.24 37.78
CA ASP A 92 22.83 23.25 37.39
C ASP A 92 24.13 22.83 36.69
N THR A 93 24.36 23.36 35.49
CA THR A 93 25.19 24.57 35.29
C THR A 93 25.20 25.00 33.82
N SER A 94 25.17 26.33 33.67
CA SER A 94 25.25 27.12 32.44
C SER A 94 26.61 27.03 31.73
N ALA A 95 26.64 27.11 30.39
CA ALA A 95 27.61 27.96 29.67
C ALA A 95 27.32 28.07 28.15
N LYS A 96 27.02 29.26 27.76
CA LYS A 96 27.32 30.06 26.56
C LYS A 96 27.83 29.38 25.25
N ARG A 97 26.98 29.52 24.24
CA ARG A 97 27.17 30.05 22.88
C ARG A 97 28.60 30.37 22.43
N LYS A 98 29.00 29.76 21.29
CA LYS A 98 29.74 30.42 20.20
C LYS A 98 29.55 29.67 18.88
N VAL A 99 29.07 30.41 17.88
CA VAL A 99 29.15 30.09 16.44
C VAL A 99 30.55 30.47 15.98
N PRO A 100 31.17 29.74 15.09
CA PRO A 100 31.84 30.35 13.94
C PRO A 100 31.40 29.76 12.60
N THR A 101 31.30 30.68 11.68
CA THR A 101 31.12 30.56 10.23
C THR A 101 32.43 30.16 9.55
N GLU A 102 32.28 29.54 8.35
CA GLU A 102 33.26 29.36 7.25
C GLU A 102 34.33 28.27 7.36
N ALA A 103 34.28 27.32 6.42
CA ALA A 103 34.87 27.36 5.09
C ALA A 103 34.61 26.06 4.33
N ALA A 104 34.39 26.18 3.05
CA ALA A 104 34.25 25.11 2.09
C ALA A 104 35.55 24.28 1.98
N ASP A 105 35.40 22.95 1.97
CA ASP A 105 36.29 22.11 1.19
C ASP A 105 35.55 20.89 0.65
N LYS A 106 35.67 20.76 -0.68
CA LYS A 106 35.19 19.66 -1.48
C LYS A 106 36.02 18.42 -1.15
N GLU A 107 35.40 17.41 -0.57
CA GLU A 107 35.86 16.05 -0.76
C GLU A 107 34.67 15.16 -1.11
N THR A 108 34.64 14.79 -2.39
CA THR A 108 33.73 13.81 -2.97
C THR A 108 34.18 12.42 -2.49
N SER A 109 33.81 12.05 -1.27
CA SER A 109 33.91 10.67 -0.84
C SER A 109 32.72 9.91 -1.40
N VAL A 110 32.92 9.24 -2.53
CA VAL A 110 32.07 8.16 -3.03
C VAL A 110 32.02 7.07 -1.95
N ARG A 111 31.03 7.17 -1.09
CA ARG A 111 30.72 6.15 -0.10
C ARG A 111 30.29 4.90 -0.86
N LYS A 112 31.20 3.93 -1.04
CA LYS A 112 30.89 2.57 -1.50
C LYS A 112 29.85 1.99 -0.52
N GLN A 113 28.56 2.15 -0.84
CA GLN A 113 27.48 1.40 -0.20
C GLN A 113 27.65 -0.06 -0.58
N SER A 114 28.11 -0.89 0.34
CA SER A 114 28.09 -2.33 0.18
C SER A 114 26.63 -2.78 0.19
N SER A 115 26.03 -2.94 -1.00
CA SER A 115 24.71 -3.57 -1.13
C SER A 115 24.78 -4.97 -0.56
N LYS A 116 23.85 -5.32 0.32
CA LYS A 116 23.64 -6.68 0.85
C LYS A 116 23.05 -7.58 -0.25
N ALA A 117 23.78 -7.80 -1.33
CA ALA A 117 23.32 -8.64 -2.43
C ALA A 117 23.58 -10.11 -2.09
N SER A 118 22.59 -10.96 -2.29
CA SER A 118 22.74 -12.41 -2.18
C SER A 118 23.68 -12.92 -3.29
N LYS A 119 24.68 -13.73 -2.92
CA LYS A 119 25.65 -14.26 -3.88
C LYS A 119 25.00 -15.34 -4.76
N ILE A 120 25.40 -15.40 -6.03
CA ILE A 120 25.01 -16.47 -6.95
C ILE A 120 25.36 -17.83 -6.32
N GLY A 121 24.44 -18.79 -6.40
CA GLY A 121 24.58 -20.11 -5.79
C GLY A 121 24.03 -20.22 -4.37
N THR A 122 23.77 -19.09 -3.67
CA THR A 122 23.11 -19.10 -2.36
C THR A 122 21.70 -19.63 -2.49
N THR A 123 21.26 -20.43 -1.53
CA THR A 123 19.87 -20.86 -1.38
C THR A 123 19.22 -20.04 -0.27
N LEU A 124 18.20 -19.30 -0.63
CA LEU A 124 17.34 -18.54 0.30
C LEU A 124 16.16 -19.39 0.71
N GLN A 125 15.61 -19.12 1.90
CA GLN A 125 14.41 -19.79 2.42
C GLN A 125 13.25 -18.81 2.44
N GLU A 126 12.17 -19.13 1.72
CA GLU A 126 10.91 -18.37 1.75
C GLU A 126 9.72 -19.35 1.89
N PRO A 127 9.27 -19.60 3.13
CA PRO A 127 8.19 -20.55 3.41
C PRO A 127 6.87 -20.25 2.70
N LEU A 128 6.61 -18.96 2.39
CA LEU A 128 5.40 -18.52 1.69
C LEU A 128 5.27 -19.10 0.27
N PHE A 129 6.34 -19.63 -0.32
CA PHE A 129 6.26 -20.30 -1.62
C PHE A 129 5.73 -21.74 -1.54
N GLY A 130 5.49 -22.24 -0.33
CA GLY A 130 5.07 -23.64 -0.08
C GLY A 130 6.26 -24.61 -0.06
N LYS A 131 6.04 -25.78 0.52
CA LYS A 131 7.11 -26.77 0.83
C LYS A 131 8.04 -27.09 -0.35
N GLN A 132 7.49 -27.23 -1.55
CA GLN A 132 8.25 -27.61 -2.73
C GLN A 132 9.12 -26.48 -3.31
N LEU A 133 8.73 -25.23 -3.12
CA LEU A 133 9.34 -24.06 -3.73
C LEU A 133 9.98 -23.11 -2.73
N ALA A 134 9.93 -23.41 -1.43
CA ALA A 134 10.50 -22.59 -0.35
C ALA A 134 12.01 -22.36 -0.50
N ASN A 135 12.73 -23.31 -1.10
CA ASN A 135 14.14 -23.18 -1.41
C ASN A 135 14.32 -22.39 -2.72
N VAL A 136 14.91 -21.22 -2.64
CA VAL A 136 15.14 -20.34 -3.79
C VAL A 136 16.64 -20.23 -4.05
N LYS A 137 17.12 -20.90 -5.09
CA LYS A 137 18.52 -20.75 -5.53
C LYS A 137 18.69 -19.44 -6.26
N VAL A 138 19.60 -18.58 -5.81
CA VAL A 138 20.02 -17.37 -6.53
C VAL A 138 20.81 -17.78 -7.75
N THR A 139 20.26 -17.55 -8.95
CA THR A 139 20.83 -17.99 -10.24
C THR A 139 21.55 -16.88 -10.96
N SER A 140 21.31 -15.63 -10.59
CA SER A 140 21.99 -14.47 -11.15
C SER A 140 22.06 -13.30 -10.16
N ASN A 141 22.82 -12.26 -10.50
CA ASN A 141 22.94 -11.02 -9.71
C ASN A 141 22.43 -9.80 -10.47
N ARG A 142 21.55 -10.00 -11.47
CA ARG A 142 21.07 -8.92 -12.34
C ARG A 142 20.25 -7.87 -11.59
N LEU A 143 19.69 -8.21 -10.43
CA LEU A 143 18.96 -7.32 -9.52
C LEU A 143 19.67 -7.14 -8.17
N ALA A 144 20.97 -7.44 -8.11
CA ALA A 144 21.76 -7.18 -6.92
C ALA A 144 21.73 -5.68 -6.56
N GLY A 145 21.44 -5.36 -5.29
CA GLY A 145 21.25 -3.98 -4.83
C GLY A 145 19.86 -3.39 -5.08
N ALA A 146 18.91 -4.20 -5.56
CA ALA A 146 17.50 -3.85 -5.65
C ALA A 146 16.70 -4.44 -4.49
N CYS A 147 15.66 -3.71 -4.05
CA CYS A 147 14.69 -4.13 -3.05
C CYS A 147 13.26 -3.91 -3.57
N PHE A 148 12.42 -4.92 -3.42
CA PHE A 148 11.05 -4.90 -3.92
C PHE A 148 10.03 -5.16 -2.83
N TYR A 149 8.92 -4.39 -2.87
CA TYR A 149 7.74 -4.58 -2.04
C TYR A 149 6.62 -5.11 -2.93
N VAL A 150 6.36 -6.42 -2.86
CA VAL A 150 5.38 -7.11 -3.70
C VAL A 150 4.08 -7.24 -2.93
N VAL A 151 3.00 -6.70 -3.49
CA VAL A 151 1.68 -6.63 -2.87
C VAL A 151 0.66 -7.26 -3.80
N SER A 152 0.02 -8.35 -3.39
CA SER A 152 -1.24 -8.78 -4.02
C SER A 152 -2.37 -7.84 -3.61
N GLY A 153 -3.27 -7.55 -4.52
CA GLY A 153 -4.52 -6.83 -4.23
C GLY A 153 -5.40 -7.64 -3.27
N HIS A 154 -6.33 -6.96 -2.61
CA HIS A 154 -7.37 -7.60 -1.79
C HIS A 154 -6.81 -8.50 -0.67
N GLY A 155 -7.46 -9.64 -0.39
CA GLY A 155 -7.07 -10.61 0.65
C GLY A 155 -7.77 -10.43 1.98
N GLY A 156 -7.77 -11.48 2.82
CA GLY A 156 -8.48 -11.56 4.08
C GLY A 156 -10.00 -11.48 3.88
N PRO A 157 -10.67 -10.43 4.40
CA PRO A 157 -12.12 -10.30 4.26
C PRO A 157 -12.57 -9.82 2.86
N ASP A 158 -11.64 -9.53 1.94
CA ASP A 158 -11.91 -8.91 0.65
C ASP A 158 -11.41 -9.79 -0.51
N PRO A 159 -12.28 -10.56 -1.16
CA PRO A 159 -11.92 -11.43 -2.27
C PRO A 159 -11.62 -10.66 -3.57
N GLY A 160 -11.84 -9.34 -3.60
CA GLY A 160 -11.77 -8.55 -4.81
C GLY A 160 -12.90 -8.84 -5.79
N ALA A 161 -12.61 -8.75 -7.08
CA ALA A 161 -13.55 -9.12 -8.13
C ALA A 161 -13.71 -10.64 -8.21
N ILE A 162 -14.93 -11.09 -8.55
CA ILE A 162 -15.23 -12.51 -8.72
C ILE A 162 -15.62 -12.76 -10.17
N GLY A 163 -14.84 -13.62 -10.84
CA GLY A 163 -15.15 -14.19 -12.14
C GLY A 163 -15.76 -15.59 -12.00
N ARG A 164 -16.19 -16.19 -13.14
CA ARG A 164 -16.74 -17.55 -13.13
C ARG A 164 -16.39 -18.31 -14.41
N VAL A 165 -15.92 -19.55 -14.24
CA VAL A 165 -15.69 -20.50 -15.33
C VAL A 165 -16.45 -21.79 -15.01
N GLY A 166 -17.53 -22.04 -15.73
CA GLY A 166 -18.45 -23.15 -15.42
C GLY A 166 -19.00 -23.00 -14.00
N LYS A 167 -18.79 -24.01 -13.16
CA LYS A 167 -19.20 -24.03 -11.74
C LYS A 167 -18.19 -23.38 -10.77
N HIS A 168 -17.00 -23.00 -11.26
CA HIS A 168 -15.91 -22.50 -10.43
C HIS A 168 -15.91 -20.98 -10.38
N GLU A 169 -15.84 -20.42 -9.19
CA GLU A 169 -15.58 -19.00 -8.96
C GLU A 169 -14.07 -18.75 -9.01
N LEU A 170 -13.71 -17.62 -9.63
CA LEU A 170 -12.35 -17.12 -9.65
C LEU A 170 -12.30 -15.86 -8.78
N HIS A 171 -11.54 -15.90 -7.70
CA HIS A 171 -11.41 -14.79 -6.77
C HIS A 171 -10.13 -13.99 -7.08
N GLU A 172 -10.25 -12.68 -7.25
CA GLU A 172 -9.13 -11.82 -7.66
C GLU A 172 -7.93 -11.92 -6.73
N ASP A 173 -8.16 -11.92 -5.42
CA ASP A 173 -7.12 -11.98 -4.40
C ASP A 173 -6.24 -13.22 -4.54
N GLU A 174 -6.84 -14.39 -4.81
CA GLU A 174 -6.14 -15.66 -4.93
C GLU A 174 -5.18 -15.70 -6.14
N TYR A 175 -5.67 -15.23 -7.31
CA TYR A 175 -4.83 -15.20 -8.52
C TYR A 175 -3.78 -14.09 -8.45
N ALA A 176 -4.12 -12.94 -7.88
CA ALA A 176 -3.16 -11.87 -7.63
C ALA A 176 -2.06 -12.33 -6.66
N TYR A 177 -2.43 -13.10 -5.62
CA TYR A 177 -1.48 -13.66 -4.65
C TYR A 177 -0.53 -14.69 -5.29
N ASP A 178 -1.07 -15.65 -6.05
CA ASP A 178 -0.23 -16.65 -6.75
C ASP A 178 0.76 -15.99 -7.72
N ILE A 179 0.32 -14.98 -8.48
CA ILE A 179 1.21 -14.23 -9.39
C ILE A 179 2.25 -13.42 -8.58
N ALA A 180 1.85 -12.82 -7.44
CA ALA A 180 2.76 -12.09 -6.57
C ALA A 180 3.86 -12.98 -6.00
N LEU A 181 3.53 -14.20 -5.55
CA LEU A 181 4.52 -15.18 -5.07
C LEU A 181 5.49 -15.61 -6.18
N ARG A 182 4.98 -15.90 -7.39
CA ARG A 182 5.82 -16.23 -8.55
C ARG A 182 6.77 -15.09 -8.92
N LEU A 183 6.27 -13.84 -8.90
CA LEU A 183 7.11 -12.66 -9.11
C LEU A 183 8.17 -12.53 -8.04
N ALA A 184 7.81 -12.62 -6.77
CA ALA A 184 8.73 -12.55 -5.65
C ALA A 184 9.86 -13.59 -5.80
N ARG A 185 9.51 -14.84 -6.11
CA ARG A 185 10.48 -15.92 -6.34
C ARG A 185 11.42 -15.61 -7.51
N ASN A 186 10.88 -15.13 -8.65
CA ASN A 186 11.70 -14.74 -9.80
C ASN A 186 12.69 -13.60 -9.45
N LEU A 187 12.25 -12.59 -8.68
CA LEU A 187 13.10 -11.48 -8.24
C LEU A 187 14.22 -11.94 -7.30
N MET A 188 13.91 -12.84 -6.36
CA MET A 188 14.91 -13.44 -5.46
C MET A 188 15.95 -14.26 -6.22
N GLN A 189 15.54 -15.01 -7.26
CA GLN A 189 16.47 -15.75 -8.13
C GLN A 189 17.45 -14.84 -8.88
N GLU A 190 17.08 -13.58 -9.11
CA GLU A 190 17.92 -12.54 -9.73
C GLU A 190 18.79 -11.77 -8.72
N GLY A 191 18.80 -12.18 -7.44
CA GLY A 191 19.62 -11.59 -6.38
C GLY A 191 19.04 -10.36 -5.71
N ALA A 192 17.74 -10.10 -5.88
CA ALA A 192 17.05 -8.99 -5.21
C ALA A 192 16.66 -9.31 -3.77
N GLU A 193 16.56 -8.29 -2.94
CA GLU A 193 15.77 -8.33 -1.69
C GLU A 193 14.29 -8.18 -2.01
N VAL A 194 13.44 -8.98 -1.37
CA VAL A 194 12.00 -8.97 -1.63
C VAL A 194 11.20 -9.06 -0.35
N HIS A 195 10.24 -8.17 -0.19
CA HIS A 195 9.24 -8.19 0.88
C HIS A 195 7.86 -8.52 0.30
N ILE A 196 7.28 -9.64 0.71
CA ILE A 196 5.91 -10.05 0.39
C ILE A 196 5.00 -9.43 1.44
N ILE A 197 4.13 -8.51 1.05
CA ILE A 197 3.36 -7.69 2.00
C ILE A 197 2.07 -8.38 2.44
N ILE A 198 1.36 -9.03 1.52
CA ILE A 198 0.19 -9.85 1.84
C ILE A 198 0.65 -11.31 1.87
N GLN A 199 0.29 -12.03 2.92
CA GLN A 199 0.84 -13.35 3.21
C GLN A 199 -0.25 -14.33 3.64
N ASP A 200 -0.27 -15.53 3.06
CA ASP A 200 -0.97 -16.69 3.58
C ASP A 200 0.05 -17.79 3.92
N ALA A 201 0.11 -18.18 5.19
CA ALA A 201 1.08 -19.17 5.65
C ALA A 201 0.80 -20.61 5.16
N LYS A 202 -0.38 -20.86 4.58
CA LYS A 202 -0.79 -22.18 4.07
C LYS A 202 -0.75 -22.27 2.56
N ASP A 203 -1.15 -21.21 1.87
CA ASP A 203 -1.24 -21.18 0.43
C ASP A 203 0.07 -20.70 -0.18
N GLY A 204 0.81 -21.63 -0.77
CA GLY A 204 2.02 -21.34 -1.52
C GLY A 204 1.75 -20.99 -2.99
N ILE A 205 2.77 -21.11 -3.83
CA ILE A 205 2.61 -21.11 -5.28
C ILE A 205 1.83 -22.35 -5.70
N ARG A 206 0.70 -22.17 -6.38
CA ARG A 206 -0.26 -23.23 -6.73
C ARG A 206 -0.34 -23.42 -8.23
N ASN A 207 -0.37 -24.67 -8.70
CA ASN A 207 -0.52 -24.99 -10.13
C ASN A 207 -1.95 -25.34 -10.52
N ASP A 208 -2.86 -25.39 -9.55
CA ASP A 208 -4.28 -25.65 -9.80
C ASP A 208 -4.90 -24.57 -10.71
N ALA A 209 -5.80 -24.99 -11.60
CA ALA A 209 -6.53 -24.07 -12.47
C ALA A 209 -7.50 -23.20 -11.67
N TYR A 210 -8.17 -23.80 -10.68
CA TYR A 210 -9.16 -23.13 -9.84
C TYR A 210 -8.62 -23.06 -8.42
N LEU A 211 -8.24 -21.84 -8.03
CA LEU A 211 -7.67 -21.58 -6.71
C LEU A 211 -8.79 -21.44 -5.67
N SER A 212 -8.69 -22.18 -4.58
CA SER A 212 -9.66 -22.13 -3.49
C SER A 212 -9.55 -20.78 -2.77
N ASN A 213 -10.70 -20.15 -2.52
CA ASN A 213 -10.74 -18.91 -1.75
C ASN A 213 -10.32 -19.14 -0.31
N SER A 214 -9.47 -18.27 0.19
CA SER A 214 -9.02 -18.20 1.56
C SER A 214 -9.46 -16.87 2.19
N LYS A 215 -9.45 -16.79 3.51
CA LYS A 215 -9.63 -15.54 4.27
C LYS A 215 -8.55 -15.44 5.35
N ARG A 216 -7.47 -16.19 5.20
CA ARG A 216 -6.39 -16.32 6.18
C ARG A 216 -5.26 -15.31 5.95
N GLU A 217 -5.33 -14.56 4.84
CA GLU A 217 -4.29 -13.62 4.49
C GLU A 217 -4.11 -12.58 5.59
N THR A 218 -2.85 -12.26 5.81
CA THR A 218 -2.41 -11.24 6.75
C THR A 218 -1.58 -10.18 6.03
N CYS A 219 -1.47 -9.01 6.60
CA CYS A 219 -0.52 -8.01 6.15
C CYS A 219 0.75 -8.11 7.00
N MET A 220 1.69 -8.97 6.58
CA MET A 220 2.92 -9.28 7.32
C MET A 220 2.64 -9.71 8.76
N GLY A 221 1.74 -10.70 8.92
CA GLY A 221 1.34 -11.25 10.20
C GLY A 221 0.18 -10.52 10.90
N ASP A 222 -0.11 -9.27 10.55
CA ASP A 222 -1.23 -8.54 11.14
C ASP A 222 -2.54 -8.86 10.42
N PRO A 223 -3.67 -9.01 11.15
CA PRO A 223 -4.99 -9.19 10.55
C PRO A 223 -5.35 -8.06 9.58
N ILE A 224 -5.97 -8.40 8.46
CA ILE A 224 -6.42 -7.41 7.46
C ILE A 224 -7.75 -6.82 7.91
N PRO A 225 -7.88 -5.48 8.08
CA PRO A 225 -9.12 -4.83 8.52
C PRO A 225 -10.27 -5.00 7.52
N LEU A 226 -11.52 -5.05 8.01
CA LEU A 226 -12.71 -5.03 7.17
C LEU A 226 -12.86 -3.72 6.38
N ASN A 227 -12.45 -2.61 6.96
CA ASN A 227 -12.56 -1.30 6.32
C ASN A 227 -11.53 -1.14 5.20
N GLN A 228 -11.98 -0.84 3.98
CA GLN A 228 -11.13 -0.70 2.80
C GLN A 228 -10.01 0.34 2.96
N VAL A 229 -10.31 1.51 3.52
CA VAL A 229 -9.29 2.56 3.70
C VAL A 229 -8.22 2.10 4.68
N GLN A 230 -8.62 1.44 5.76
CA GLN A 230 -7.67 0.90 6.75
C GLN A 230 -6.80 -0.21 6.14
N ARG A 231 -7.36 -1.09 5.28
CA ARG A 231 -6.59 -2.10 4.55
C ARG A 231 -5.51 -1.47 3.66
N LEU A 232 -5.89 -0.46 2.88
CA LEU A 232 -4.97 0.25 2.00
C LEU A 232 -3.89 0.99 2.80
N GLN A 233 -4.28 1.64 3.89
CA GLN A 233 -3.35 2.33 4.79
C GLN A 233 -2.37 1.37 5.47
N GLN A 234 -2.85 0.20 5.93
CA GLN A 234 -2.02 -0.82 6.56
C GLN A 234 -0.87 -1.24 5.63
N ARG A 235 -1.16 -1.55 4.36
CA ARG A 235 -0.15 -1.92 3.35
C ARG A 235 0.87 -0.81 3.12
N CYS A 236 0.39 0.42 2.91
CA CYS A 236 1.27 1.57 2.72
C CYS A 236 2.17 1.79 3.93
N ASN A 237 1.65 1.66 5.16
CA ASN A 237 2.41 1.83 6.38
C ASN A 237 3.51 0.77 6.52
N LYS A 238 3.21 -0.52 6.21
CA LYS A 238 4.21 -1.60 6.21
C LYS A 238 5.32 -1.33 5.20
N ILE A 239 4.96 -1.02 3.96
CA ILE A 239 5.93 -0.67 2.90
C ILE A 239 6.80 0.51 3.31
N ASN A 240 6.20 1.59 3.81
CA ASN A 240 6.93 2.80 4.18
C ASN A 240 7.86 2.57 5.38
N ALA A 241 7.49 1.71 6.32
CA ALA A 241 8.34 1.32 7.45
C ALA A 241 9.55 0.50 7.00
N LEU A 242 9.35 -0.46 6.09
CA LEU A 242 10.44 -1.23 5.48
C LEU A 242 11.35 -0.33 4.65
N TYR A 243 10.78 0.49 3.77
CA TYR A 243 11.55 1.39 2.90
C TYR A 243 12.47 2.33 3.67
N ARG A 244 12.06 2.85 4.84
CA ARG A 244 12.94 3.71 5.66
C ARG A 244 14.22 3.00 6.10
N LYS A 245 14.18 1.67 6.28
CA LYS A 245 15.34 0.83 6.64
C LYS A 245 16.13 0.45 5.37
N ASP A 246 15.41 -0.01 4.35
CA ASP A 246 16.01 -0.61 3.15
C ASP A 246 16.75 0.40 2.29
N ARG A 247 16.26 1.65 2.20
CA ARG A 247 16.93 2.72 1.42
C ARG A 247 18.34 3.05 1.87
N GLN A 248 18.77 2.57 3.02
CA GLN A 248 20.14 2.71 3.51
C GLN A 248 21.08 1.67 2.88
N ASN A 249 20.53 0.53 2.46
CA ASN A 249 21.28 -0.62 1.95
C ASN A 249 21.06 -0.85 0.44
N TYR A 250 19.94 -0.37 -0.10
CA TYR A 250 19.54 -0.61 -1.49
C TYR A 250 19.34 0.71 -2.24
N THR A 251 19.98 0.85 -3.39
CA THR A 251 19.91 2.05 -4.23
C THR A 251 18.66 2.10 -5.11
N TYR A 252 17.97 0.96 -5.24
CA TYR A 252 16.77 0.83 -6.05
C TYR A 252 15.69 0.11 -5.25
N CYS A 253 14.68 0.85 -4.81
CA CYS A 253 13.52 0.32 -4.08
C CYS A 253 12.25 0.59 -4.88
N ARG A 254 11.44 -0.45 -5.15
CA ARG A 254 10.19 -0.34 -5.92
C ARG A 254 9.05 -1.13 -5.26
N ALA A 255 7.84 -0.60 -5.35
CA ALA A 255 6.63 -1.33 -4.95
C ALA A 255 5.77 -1.68 -6.16
N ILE A 256 5.11 -2.83 -6.12
CA ILE A 256 4.12 -3.24 -7.10
C ILE A 256 2.85 -3.72 -6.41
N PHE A 257 1.70 -3.26 -6.89
CA PHE A 257 0.37 -3.69 -6.46
C PHE A 257 -0.27 -4.46 -7.62
N ILE A 258 -0.50 -5.76 -7.42
CA ILE A 258 -0.97 -6.70 -8.45
C ILE A 258 -2.46 -6.94 -8.27
N HIS A 259 -3.23 -6.67 -9.30
CA HIS A 259 -4.68 -6.80 -9.37
C HIS A 259 -5.12 -7.45 -10.67
N VAL A 260 -6.39 -7.83 -10.72
CA VAL A 260 -7.09 -8.31 -11.93
C VAL A 260 -8.40 -7.53 -12.07
N ASP A 261 -8.54 -6.75 -13.15
CA ASP A 261 -9.67 -5.84 -13.36
C ASP A 261 -11.01 -6.56 -13.52
N SER A 262 -12.09 -5.91 -13.13
CA SER A 262 -13.47 -6.33 -13.39
C SER A 262 -14.35 -5.22 -13.96
N ARG A 263 -13.82 -4.00 -14.09
CA ARG A 263 -14.62 -2.81 -14.47
C ARG A 263 -15.01 -2.77 -15.93
N SER A 264 -14.35 -3.51 -16.77
CA SER A 264 -14.56 -3.52 -18.23
C SER A 264 -15.71 -4.42 -18.70
N LYS A 265 -16.59 -4.88 -17.81
CA LYS A 265 -17.80 -5.69 -18.07
C LYS A 265 -17.64 -6.63 -19.28
N LYS A 266 -16.92 -7.73 -19.13
CA LYS A 266 -16.64 -8.75 -20.14
C LYS A 266 -15.73 -8.31 -21.31
N LYS A 267 -15.27 -7.04 -21.36
CA LYS A 267 -14.29 -6.62 -22.36
C LYS A 267 -12.93 -7.24 -22.06
N GLN A 268 -12.28 -7.74 -23.10
CA GLN A 268 -10.89 -8.20 -23.00
C GLN A 268 -9.98 -7.04 -22.63
N THR A 269 -9.05 -7.31 -21.70
CA THR A 269 -8.06 -6.34 -21.22
C THR A 269 -6.69 -7.00 -21.19
N ASP A 270 -5.70 -6.45 -21.90
CA ASP A 270 -4.36 -7.04 -21.82
C ASP A 270 -3.70 -6.75 -20.50
N VAL A 271 -3.41 -5.50 -20.24
CA VAL A 271 -2.85 -5.07 -18.97
C VAL A 271 -2.96 -3.55 -18.85
N PHE A 272 -3.24 -3.06 -17.65
CA PHE A 272 -3.15 -1.63 -17.32
C PHE A 272 -2.07 -1.41 -16.29
N PHE A 273 -1.21 -0.42 -16.54
CA PHE A 273 -0.20 0.05 -15.59
C PHE A 273 -0.57 1.45 -15.13
N TYR A 274 -0.81 1.61 -13.83
CA TYR A 274 -1.08 2.90 -13.23
C TYR A 274 0.11 3.36 -12.39
N HIS A 275 0.41 4.65 -12.46
CA HIS A 275 1.47 5.28 -11.69
C HIS A 275 0.98 6.54 -10.99
N SER A 276 1.71 6.99 -9.96
CA SER A 276 1.48 8.30 -9.36
C SER A 276 1.97 9.41 -10.31
N ASN A 277 1.13 10.44 -10.53
CA ASN A 277 1.53 11.64 -11.31
C ASN A 277 2.66 12.44 -10.65
N LYS A 278 2.91 12.20 -9.36
CA LYS A 278 3.90 12.97 -8.58
C LYS A 278 5.31 12.39 -8.64
N LYS A 279 5.52 11.23 -9.29
CA LYS A 279 6.81 10.53 -9.30
C LYS A 279 7.21 10.12 -10.71
N ALA A 280 8.22 10.79 -11.27
CA ALA A 280 8.76 10.47 -12.60
C ALA A 280 9.26 9.02 -12.70
N GLU A 281 9.89 8.50 -11.64
CA GLU A 281 10.36 7.12 -11.58
C GLU A 281 9.22 6.09 -11.64
N SER A 282 8.05 6.38 -11.05
CA SER A 282 6.86 5.53 -11.16
C SER A 282 6.33 5.47 -12.60
N LYS A 283 6.32 6.62 -13.30
CA LYS A 283 5.95 6.70 -14.72
C LYS A 283 6.93 5.94 -15.60
N ARG A 284 8.24 6.11 -15.37
CA ARG A 284 9.28 5.36 -16.10
C ARG A 284 9.13 3.85 -15.91
N LEU A 285 8.93 3.40 -14.67
CA LEU A 285 8.69 2.00 -14.34
C LEU A 285 7.47 1.45 -15.08
N ALA A 286 6.34 2.15 -15.03
CA ALA A 286 5.11 1.74 -15.71
C ALA A 286 5.30 1.62 -17.23
N ASN A 287 6.01 2.56 -17.86
CA ASN A 287 6.33 2.50 -19.28
C ASN A 287 7.26 1.31 -19.60
N ASN A 288 8.32 1.08 -18.81
CA ASN A 288 9.22 -0.05 -18.99
C ASN A 288 8.48 -1.40 -18.89
N MET A 289 7.51 -1.52 -17.98
CA MET A 289 6.66 -2.69 -17.87
C MET A 289 5.76 -2.84 -19.10
N LYS A 290 5.07 -1.78 -19.51
CA LYS A 290 4.22 -1.79 -20.72
C LYS A 290 5.00 -2.24 -21.94
N ASP A 291 6.16 -1.64 -22.20
CA ASP A 291 6.99 -1.99 -23.35
C ASP A 291 7.46 -3.45 -23.30
N THR A 292 7.79 -3.95 -22.10
CA THR A 292 8.15 -5.36 -21.90
C THR A 292 6.98 -6.28 -22.29
N PHE A 293 5.77 -5.99 -21.80
CA PHE A 293 4.58 -6.76 -22.13
C PHE A 293 4.26 -6.70 -23.61
N GLU A 294 4.30 -5.52 -24.23
CA GLU A 294 4.09 -5.34 -25.67
C GLU A 294 5.03 -6.21 -26.50
N SER A 295 6.33 -6.17 -26.19
CA SER A 295 7.34 -7.03 -26.83
C SER A 295 7.05 -8.53 -26.64
N LYS A 296 6.60 -8.95 -25.44
CA LYS A 296 6.26 -10.36 -25.18
C LYS A 296 5.00 -10.78 -25.93
N TYR A 297 3.96 -9.95 -25.95
CA TYR A 297 2.77 -10.23 -26.74
C TYR A 297 3.10 -10.33 -28.23
N GLY A 298 3.89 -9.40 -28.77
CA GLY A 298 4.35 -9.47 -30.18
C GLY A 298 5.10 -10.76 -30.52
N LYS A 299 5.92 -11.26 -29.57
CA LYS A 299 6.66 -12.52 -29.77
C LYS A 299 5.77 -13.77 -29.63
N HIS A 300 4.88 -13.83 -28.66
CA HIS A 300 4.12 -15.05 -28.34
C HIS A 300 2.73 -15.09 -28.97
N GLN A 301 2.22 -13.96 -29.43
CA GLN A 301 0.90 -13.80 -30.05
C GLN A 301 0.96 -12.77 -31.20
N PRO A 302 1.76 -13.00 -32.27
CA PRO A 302 2.14 -11.99 -33.25
C PRO A 302 0.98 -11.37 -34.02
N ASN A 303 -0.13 -12.07 -34.18
CA ASN A 303 -1.28 -11.62 -34.99
C ASN A 303 -2.42 -11.04 -34.14
N ARG A 304 -2.24 -10.90 -32.82
CA ARG A 304 -3.32 -10.52 -31.93
C ARG A 304 -3.34 -9.02 -31.62
N GLY A 305 -2.20 -8.36 -31.68
CA GLY A 305 -2.01 -7.00 -31.19
C GLY A 305 -1.90 -6.94 -29.65
N PHE A 306 -1.66 -5.74 -29.14
CA PHE A 306 -1.53 -5.46 -27.72
C PHE A 306 -2.29 -4.19 -27.36
N SER A 307 -3.18 -4.26 -26.36
CA SER A 307 -4.02 -3.14 -25.92
C SER A 307 -3.64 -2.60 -24.53
N GLY A 308 -2.44 -2.92 -24.05
CA GLY A 308 -1.96 -2.47 -22.76
C GLY A 308 -1.71 -0.97 -22.70
N THR A 309 -2.03 -0.35 -21.56
CA THR A 309 -1.93 1.09 -21.37
C THR A 309 -1.13 1.49 -20.14
N VAL A 310 -0.61 2.72 -20.16
CA VAL A 310 -0.01 3.39 -18.99
C VAL A 310 -0.80 4.67 -18.73
N SER A 311 -1.21 4.89 -17.49
CA SER A 311 -1.84 6.15 -17.11
C SER A 311 -1.54 6.56 -15.67
N GLY A 312 -1.49 7.88 -15.46
CA GLY A 312 -1.39 8.45 -14.13
C GLY A 312 -2.73 8.43 -13.41
N ARG A 313 -2.75 7.88 -12.18
CA ARG A 313 -3.97 7.81 -11.36
C ARG A 313 -3.69 8.14 -9.91
N ASN A 314 -4.66 8.80 -9.28
CA ASN A 314 -4.61 9.11 -7.86
C ASN A 314 -5.20 7.96 -7.02
N LEU A 315 -4.64 6.75 -7.18
CA LEU A 315 -5.00 5.62 -6.34
C LEU A 315 -4.38 5.79 -4.96
N TYR A 316 -5.12 5.36 -3.92
CA TYR A 316 -4.68 5.53 -2.52
C TYR A 316 -3.27 4.98 -2.31
N VAL A 317 -3.03 3.73 -2.70
CA VAL A 317 -1.73 3.07 -2.51
C VAL A 317 -0.59 3.74 -3.28
N LEU A 318 -0.83 4.26 -4.49
CA LEU A 318 0.17 4.99 -5.27
C LEU A 318 0.51 6.36 -4.67
N SER A 319 -0.48 6.98 -4.00
CA SER A 319 -0.33 8.31 -3.39
C SER A 319 0.31 8.27 -2.01
N HIS A 320 0.14 7.16 -1.27
CA HIS A 320 0.59 7.01 0.13
C HIS A 320 1.80 6.07 0.30
N THR A 321 2.30 5.49 -0.77
CA THR A 321 3.53 4.66 -0.75
C THR A 321 4.74 5.52 -1.09
N THR A 322 5.76 5.49 -0.23
CA THR A 322 6.95 6.34 -0.36
C THR A 322 7.88 5.91 -1.50
N PRO A 323 8.27 4.63 -1.69
CA PRO A 323 9.06 4.22 -2.84
C PRO A 323 8.30 4.43 -4.15
N ALA A 324 9.02 4.55 -5.26
CA ALA A 324 8.39 4.56 -6.57
C ALA A 324 7.61 3.27 -6.78
N SER A 325 6.38 3.38 -7.28
CA SER A 325 5.42 2.28 -7.30
C SER A 325 4.60 2.23 -8.58
N VAL A 326 4.17 1.03 -8.93
CA VAL A 326 3.23 0.76 -10.02
C VAL A 326 2.07 -0.09 -9.50
N PHE A 327 0.89 0.19 -10.01
CA PHE A 327 -0.31 -0.62 -9.82
C PHE A 327 -0.65 -1.27 -11.17
N VAL A 328 -0.84 -2.58 -11.19
CA VAL A 328 -1.06 -3.33 -12.42
C VAL A 328 -2.36 -4.12 -12.35
N GLU A 329 -3.13 -4.05 -13.45
CA GLU A 329 -4.30 -4.89 -13.71
C GLU A 329 -3.93 -5.92 -14.79
N LEU A 330 -3.89 -7.19 -14.45
CA LEU A 330 -3.37 -8.27 -15.33
C LEU A 330 -4.45 -8.99 -16.13
N GLY A 331 -5.44 -8.27 -16.63
CA GLY A 331 -6.56 -8.78 -17.39
C GLY A 331 -7.89 -8.53 -16.70
N ASN A 332 -8.98 -9.04 -17.29
CA ASN A 332 -10.32 -8.92 -16.75
C ASN A 332 -10.84 -10.29 -16.31
N ILE A 333 -11.00 -10.47 -15.00
CA ILE A 333 -11.44 -11.73 -14.40
C ILE A 333 -12.84 -12.18 -14.85
N GLN A 334 -13.64 -11.27 -15.41
CA GLN A 334 -14.98 -11.55 -15.94
C GLN A 334 -14.98 -11.80 -17.45
N ASN A 335 -13.84 -11.73 -18.14
CA ASN A 335 -13.71 -12.01 -19.56
C ASN A 335 -13.19 -13.43 -19.78
N THR A 336 -13.87 -14.24 -20.57
CA THR A 336 -13.53 -15.65 -20.81
C THR A 336 -12.16 -15.84 -21.46
N PHE A 337 -11.72 -14.89 -22.29
CA PHE A 337 -10.38 -14.95 -22.89
C PHE A 337 -9.29 -14.61 -21.86
N ASP A 338 -9.50 -13.58 -21.04
CA ASP A 338 -8.54 -13.16 -20.02
C ASP A 338 -8.45 -14.18 -18.87
N GLN A 339 -9.54 -14.87 -18.55
CA GLN A 339 -9.56 -15.95 -17.56
C GLN A 339 -8.52 -17.06 -17.85
N ARG A 340 -8.18 -17.30 -19.12
CA ARG A 340 -7.10 -18.26 -19.49
C ARG A 340 -5.74 -17.88 -18.93
N ARG A 341 -5.48 -16.58 -18.69
CA ARG A 341 -4.25 -16.11 -18.06
C ARG A 341 -4.18 -16.48 -16.58
N LEU A 342 -5.34 -16.64 -15.97
CA LEU A 342 -5.49 -16.94 -14.55
C LEU A 342 -5.54 -18.43 -14.28
N VAL A 343 -6.38 -19.18 -15.03
CA VAL A 343 -6.58 -20.61 -14.80
C VAL A 343 -5.40 -21.48 -15.25
N MET A 344 -4.57 -21.00 -16.18
CA MET A 344 -3.35 -21.72 -16.59
C MET A 344 -2.16 -21.25 -15.75
N ASP A 345 -1.58 -22.15 -14.97
CA ASP A 345 -0.41 -21.86 -14.12
C ASP A 345 0.80 -21.36 -14.91
N SER A 346 1.03 -21.95 -16.12
CA SER A 346 2.06 -21.49 -17.04
C SER A 346 1.88 -20.03 -17.48
N ASN A 347 0.64 -19.57 -17.65
CA ASN A 347 0.35 -18.18 -17.96
C ASN A 347 0.58 -17.27 -16.74
N ARG A 348 0.20 -17.69 -15.53
CA ARG A 348 0.53 -16.96 -14.30
C ARG A 348 2.05 -16.82 -14.12
N GLN A 349 2.80 -17.89 -14.42
CA GLN A 349 4.25 -17.87 -14.41
C GLN A 349 4.82 -16.93 -15.48
N ALA A 350 4.24 -16.91 -16.69
CA ALA A 350 4.65 -15.99 -17.76
C ALA A 350 4.42 -14.52 -17.35
N LEU A 351 3.24 -14.19 -16.81
CA LEU A 351 2.95 -12.85 -16.30
C LEU A 351 3.96 -12.40 -15.24
N ALA A 352 4.23 -13.25 -14.25
CA ALA A 352 5.21 -12.97 -13.20
C ALA A 352 6.63 -12.76 -13.78
N LYS A 353 7.03 -13.57 -14.76
CA LYS A 353 8.32 -13.43 -15.45
C LYS A 353 8.40 -12.11 -16.23
N TRP A 354 7.34 -11.70 -16.93
CA TRP A 354 7.33 -10.45 -17.69
C TRP A 354 7.34 -9.22 -16.77
N LEU A 355 6.69 -9.29 -15.61
CA LEU A 355 6.82 -8.25 -14.58
C LEU A 355 8.25 -8.13 -14.07
N MET A 356 8.91 -9.26 -13.78
CA MET A 356 10.31 -9.27 -13.37
C MET A 356 11.22 -8.69 -14.46
N GLU A 357 11.01 -9.03 -15.73
CA GLU A 357 11.78 -8.47 -16.85
C GLU A 357 11.54 -6.97 -17.02
N GLY A 358 10.32 -6.48 -16.76
CA GLY A 358 10.01 -5.04 -16.69
C GLY A 358 10.80 -4.32 -15.60
N PHE A 359 10.92 -4.93 -14.44
CA PHE A 359 11.80 -4.43 -13.37
C PHE A 359 13.26 -4.43 -13.76
N LEU A 360 13.73 -5.49 -14.42
CA LEU A 360 15.10 -5.55 -14.94
C LEU A 360 15.40 -4.42 -15.94
N LYS A 361 14.45 -4.13 -16.83
CA LYS A 361 14.56 -3.03 -17.79
C LYS A 361 14.65 -1.68 -17.05
N ASP A 362 13.80 -1.44 -16.05
CA ASP A 362 13.80 -0.20 -15.25
C ASP A 362 15.07 -0.09 -14.39
N PHE A 363 15.54 -1.20 -13.81
CA PHE A 363 16.75 -1.24 -13.00
C PHE A 363 18.01 -0.91 -13.81
N LYS A 364 18.12 -1.42 -15.04
CA LYS A 364 19.24 -1.13 -15.96
C LYS A 364 19.19 0.31 -16.48
N GLY A 365 18.01 0.84 -16.72
CA GLY A 365 17.81 2.21 -17.22
C GLY A 365 17.85 3.31 -16.14
N ARG A 366 18.18 2.96 -14.86
CA ARG A 366 18.42 3.99 -13.86
C ARG A 366 19.75 4.69 -14.14
N LYS A 367 19.73 6.00 -14.25
CA LYS A 367 20.90 6.86 -14.24
C LYS A 367 20.98 7.59 -12.90
#